data_f7f4386861a5f9ab2f1f0b780bde70cd
#
_entry.id   f7f4386861a5f9ab2f1f0b780bde70cd
#
_cell.length_a   1.000
_cell.length_b   1.000
_cell.length_c   1.000
_cell.angle_alpha   90.00
_cell.angle_beta   90.00
_cell.angle_gamma   90.00
#
_symmetry.space_group_name_H-M   'P 1'
#
loop_
_entity.id
_entity.type
_entity.pdbx_description
1 polymer ?
#
loop_
_entity_poly.entity_id
_entity_poly.type
_entity_poly.pdbx_seq_one_letter_code
_entity_poly.pdbx_strand_id
1 'polypeptide(L)'
;MASGGVERLRRRADYLRVQAAERRIALPGLLLQAAPGATGCCRVGFTASRKVGNAVTRNRARRRLKALAGEILPKHAMSGHDYVLVARQATPLRDYGALRRDLEAALKKLKLWQASAAAPGAA
;
A
#
# COMPACT_ATOMS: atom_id res chain seq x y z
N MET A 1 7.76 3.76 -19.06
CA MET A 1 7.82 3.69 -18.63
C MET A 1 7.79 3.74 -17.64
N ALA A 2 7.98 3.96 -17.35
CA ALA A 2 8.05 4.07 -16.29
C ALA A 2 7.41 3.45 -15.55
N SER A 3 7.03 2.86 -15.98
CA SER A 3 6.36 2.08 -15.40
C SER A 3 6.74 1.85 -14.12
N GLY A 4 7.32 1.41 -13.66
CA GLY A 4 7.56 1.07 -12.40
C GLY A 4 7.55 2.15 -11.41
N GLY A 5 7.33 3.30 -11.78
CA GLY A 5 7.40 4.38 -10.86
C GLY A 5 6.27 4.37 -9.87
N VAL A 6 6.60 4.29 -8.60
CA VAL A 6 5.63 4.44 -7.54
C VAL A 6 6.09 5.64 -6.74
N GLU A 7 5.28 6.70 -6.77
CA GLU A 7 5.64 7.93 -6.09
C GLU A 7 5.10 7.94 -4.68
N ARG A 8 5.60 8.82 -3.86
CA ARG A 8 5.15 8.94 -2.48
C ARG A 8 4.10 10.03 -2.36
N LEU A 9 3.04 9.73 -1.61
CA LEU A 9 2.10 10.77 -1.22
C LEU A 9 2.81 11.65 -0.19
N ARG A 10 2.72 12.95 -0.35
CA ARG A 10 3.40 13.87 0.55
C ARG A 10 2.46 14.83 1.23
N ARG A 11 1.30 15.11 0.64
CA ARG A 11 0.41 16.12 1.16
C ARG A 11 -0.68 15.52 2.02
N ARG A 12 -0.96 16.19 3.13
CA ARG A 12 -2.03 15.75 4.00
C ARG A 12 -3.36 15.66 3.23
N ALA A 13 -3.58 16.58 2.31
CA ALA A 13 -4.83 16.59 1.54
C ALA A 13 -4.99 15.30 0.74
N ASP A 14 -3.90 14.75 0.22
CA ASP A 14 -3.98 13.49 -0.53
C ASP A 14 -4.35 12.33 0.39
N TYR A 15 -3.77 12.29 1.59
CA TYR A 15 -4.12 11.26 2.55
C TYR A 15 -5.59 11.32 2.93
N LEU A 16 -6.10 12.55 3.17
CA LEU A 16 -7.49 12.72 3.55
C LEU A 16 -8.43 12.32 2.41
N ARG A 17 -8.04 12.64 1.19
CA ARG A 17 -8.85 12.26 0.02
C ARG A 17 -8.96 10.75 -0.12
N VAL A 18 -7.85 10.05 0.07
CA VAL A 18 -7.85 8.60 -0.03
C VAL A 18 -8.71 7.99 1.09
N GLN A 19 -8.61 8.55 2.29
CA GLN A 19 -9.41 8.06 3.40
C GLN A 19 -10.90 8.28 3.16
N ALA A 20 -11.25 9.39 2.53
CA ALA A 20 -12.65 9.70 2.28
C ALA A 20 -13.28 8.88 1.18
N ALA A 21 -12.48 8.23 0.36
CA ALA A 21 -13.00 7.49 -0.78
C ALA A 21 -13.69 6.18 -0.41
N GLU A 22 -13.58 5.77 0.84
CA GLU A 22 -14.27 4.56 1.33
C GLU A 22 -13.88 3.24 0.69
N ARG A 23 -12.89 3.23 -0.18
CA ARG A 23 -12.39 1.97 -0.71
C ARG A 23 -11.26 1.52 0.22
N ARG A 24 -11.58 0.61 1.10
CA ARG A 24 -10.59 0.12 2.05
C ARG A 24 -10.89 -1.28 2.49
N ILE A 25 -9.85 -1.99 2.90
CA ILE A 25 -9.98 -3.35 3.37
C ILE A 25 -8.96 -3.58 4.47
N ALA A 26 -9.38 -4.20 5.54
CA ALA A 26 -8.49 -4.51 6.66
C ALA A 26 -8.11 -5.98 6.59
N LEU A 27 -6.82 -6.25 6.62
CA LEU A 27 -6.27 -7.58 6.72
C LEU A 27 -5.54 -7.66 8.07
N PRO A 28 -5.19 -8.84 8.52
CA PRO A 28 -4.54 -8.95 9.84
C PRO A 28 -3.29 -8.09 9.99
N GLY A 29 -2.50 -7.95 8.94
CA GLY A 29 -1.24 -7.24 9.03
C GLY A 29 -1.26 -5.79 8.61
N LEU A 30 -2.31 -5.35 7.93
CA LEU A 30 -2.37 -3.97 7.46
C LEU A 30 -3.78 -3.63 6.99
N LEU A 31 -4.01 -2.35 6.82
CA LEU A 31 -5.25 -1.87 6.22
C LEU A 31 -4.85 -1.13 4.95
N LEU A 32 -5.51 -1.42 3.84
CA LEU A 32 -5.22 -0.74 2.57
C LEU A 32 -6.39 0.18 2.23
N GLN A 33 -6.06 1.42 1.90
CA GLN A 33 -7.03 2.39 1.40
C GLN A 33 -6.61 2.79 0.00
N ALA A 34 -7.56 3.06 -0.87
CA ALA A 34 -7.27 3.42 -2.25
C ALA A 34 -8.29 4.41 -2.80
N ALA A 35 -7.85 5.22 -3.73
CA ALA A 35 -8.72 6.17 -4.42
C ALA A 35 -8.14 6.47 -5.79
N PRO A 36 -8.96 6.86 -6.75
CA PRO A 36 -8.43 7.27 -8.05
C PRO A 36 -7.50 8.46 -7.83
N GLY A 37 -6.37 8.45 -8.52
CA GLY A 37 -5.39 9.51 -8.38
C GLY A 37 -5.54 10.55 -9.47
N ALA A 38 -4.94 11.71 -9.22
CA ALA A 38 -4.98 12.80 -10.19
C ALA A 38 -3.95 12.62 -11.30
N THR A 39 -2.95 11.77 -11.08
CA THR A 39 -1.92 11.54 -12.08
C THR A 39 -2.12 10.15 -12.66
N GLY A 40 -1.43 9.84 -13.71
CA GLY A 40 -1.50 8.50 -14.27
C GLY A 40 -0.61 7.52 -13.53
N CYS A 41 0.05 7.96 -12.48
CA CYS A 41 0.99 7.14 -11.74
C CYS A 41 0.36 6.50 -10.52
N CYS A 42 1.04 5.52 -9.97
CA CYS A 42 0.67 4.93 -8.70
C CYS A 42 1.41 5.71 -7.61
N ARG A 43 0.69 6.19 -6.62
CA ARG A 43 1.30 6.88 -5.49
C ARG A 43 0.92 6.17 -4.21
N VAL A 44 1.81 6.16 -3.22
CA VAL A 44 1.58 5.43 -1.98
C VAL A 44 2.00 6.23 -0.76
N GLY A 45 1.21 6.13 0.29
CA GLY A 45 1.54 6.74 1.57
C GLY A 45 1.46 5.71 2.66
N PHE A 46 2.07 5.99 3.80
CA PHE A 46 2.14 5.07 4.92
C PHE A 46 1.78 5.80 6.19
N THR A 47 0.93 5.20 7.01
CA THR A 47 0.58 5.78 8.29
C THR A 47 0.71 4.73 9.39
N ALA A 48 1.03 5.20 10.59
CA ALA A 48 1.08 4.36 11.77
C ALA A 48 0.69 5.21 12.96
N SER A 49 -0.47 4.89 13.54
CA SER A 49 -0.97 5.66 14.67
C SER A 49 -0.34 5.18 15.97
N ARG A 50 -0.62 5.90 17.03
CA ARG A 50 -0.10 5.54 18.36
C ARG A 50 -0.59 4.18 18.83
N LYS A 51 -1.69 3.69 18.26
CA LYS A 51 -2.21 2.38 18.62
C LYS A 51 -1.25 1.26 18.24
N VAL A 52 -0.37 1.51 17.28
CA VAL A 52 0.60 0.51 16.86
C VAL A 52 1.67 0.32 17.92
N GLY A 53 2.01 1.38 18.63
CA GLY A 53 3.02 1.32 19.66
C GLY A 53 3.78 2.63 19.79
N ASN A 54 4.93 2.59 20.45
CA ASN A 54 5.75 3.76 20.61
C ASN A 54 6.43 4.14 19.30
N ALA A 55 7.22 5.23 19.32
CA ALA A 55 7.83 5.73 18.10
C ALA A 55 8.72 4.71 17.40
N VAL A 56 9.48 3.95 18.17
CA VAL A 56 10.36 2.94 17.60
C VAL A 56 9.54 1.87 16.88
N THR A 57 8.47 1.42 17.52
CA THR A 57 7.59 0.39 16.95
C THR A 57 6.89 0.91 15.72
N ARG A 58 6.42 2.16 15.76
CA ARG A 58 5.77 2.75 14.60
C ARG A 58 6.74 2.89 13.42
N ASN A 59 7.99 3.26 13.70
CA ASN A 59 8.98 3.37 12.64
C ASN A 59 9.27 2.02 12.02
N ARG A 60 9.33 0.97 12.85
CA ARG A 60 9.52 -0.39 12.34
C ARG A 60 8.36 -0.78 11.42
N ALA A 61 7.13 -0.50 11.86
CA ALA A 61 5.96 -0.82 11.06
C ALA A 61 6.01 -0.12 9.71
N ARG A 62 6.34 1.17 9.71
CA ARG A 62 6.42 1.92 8.45
C ARG A 62 7.50 1.38 7.52
N ARG A 63 8.67 1.02 8.09
CA ARG A 63 9.73 0.47 7.25
C ARG A 63 9.32 -0.84 6.60
N ARG A 64 8.61 -1.67 7.35
CA ARG A 64 8.14 -2.94 6.82
C ARG A 64 7.12 -2.71 5.70
N LEU A 65 6.19 -1.77 5.90
CA LEU A 65 5.21 -1.45 4.88
C LEU A 65 5.87 -0.86 3.64
N LYS A 66 6.88 -0.02 3.82
CA LYS A 66 7.60 0.55 2.67
C LYS A 66 8.30 -0.52 1.86
N ALA A 67 8.96 -1.45 2.54
CA ALA A 67 9.65 -2.53 1.85
C ALA A 67 8.66 -3.38 1.08
N LEU A 68 7.53 -3.69 1.71
CA LEU A 68 6.50 -4.49 1.10
C LEU A 68 5.92 -3.80 -0.12
N ALA A 69 5.60 -2.52 0.00
CA ALA A 69 5.05 -1.76 -1.10
C ALA A 69 6.04 -1.69 -2.27
N GLY A 70 7.33 -1.54 -1.96
CA GLY A 70 8.34 -1.48 -2.99
C GLY A 70 8.47 -2.78 -3.78
N GLU A 71 8.14 -3.90 -3.15
CA GLU A 71 8.17 -5.19 -3.85
C GLU A 71 6.93 -5.42 -4.69
N ILE A 72 5.78 -5.02 -4.19
CA ILE A 72 4.51 -5.43 -4.79
C ILE A 72 3.88 -4.37 -5.69
N LEU A 73 3.84 -3.13 -5.25
CA LEU A 73 3.10 -2.12 -5.98
C LEU A 73 3.62 -1.86 -7.38
N PRO A 74 4.94 -1.78 -7.60
CA PRO A 74 5.42 -1.51 -8.96
C PRO A 74 5.01 -2.58 -9.96
N LYS A 75 4.82 -3.81 -9.47
CA LYS A 75 4.53 -4.92 -10.36
C LYS A 75 3.04 -5.22 -10.49
N HIS A 76 2.29 -4.95 -9.46
CA HIS A 76 0.92 -5.47 -9.39
C HIS A 76 -0.16 -4.45 -9.09
N ALA A 77 0.17 -3.28 -8.61
CA ALA A 77 -0.86 -2.30 -8.29
C ALA A 77 -1.35 -1.59 -9.55
N MET A 78 -2.65 -1.43 -9.65
CA MET A 78 -3.22 -0.71 -10.77
C MET A 78 -2.76 0.74 -10.73
N SER A 79 -2.25 1.24 -11.87
CA SER A 79 -1.80 2.61 -11.93
C SER A 79 -2.99 3.57 -11.96
N GLY A 80 -2.72 4.85 -11.81
CA GLY A 80 -3.78 5.84 -11.79
C GLY A 80 -4.54 5.88 -10.48
N HIS A 81 -4.00 5.25 -9.45
CA HIS A 81 -4.63 5.24 -8.12
C HIS A 81 -3.62 5.66 -7.06
N ASP A 82 -4.14 6.21 -5.97
CA ASP A 82 -3.35 6.51 -4.80
C ASP A 82 -3.70 5.50 -3.72
N TYR A 83 -2.69 5.01 -3.02
CA TYR A 83 -2.84 3.98 -2.01
C TYR A 83 -2.30 4.48 -0.68
N VAL A 84 -2.94 4.11 0.42
CA VAL A 84 -2.40 4.36 1.74
C VAL A 84 -2.38 3.04 2.48
N LEU A 85 -1.20 2.66 2.95
CA LEU A 85 -1.04 1.48 3.77
C LEU A 85 -1.03 1.93 5.23
N VAL A 86 -1.97 1.43 6.00
CA VAL A 86 -2.12 1.81 7.40
C VAL A 86 -1.62 0.66 8.27
N ALA A 87 -0.67 0.96 9.14
CA ALA A 87 -0.13 -0.05 10.04
C ALA A 87 -1.17 -0.43 11.09
N ARG A 88 -1.19 -1.70 11.44
CA ARG A 88 -2.01 -2.21 12.54
C ARG A 88 -1.09 -2.72 13.64
N GLN A 89 -1.66 -3.10 14.76
CA GLN A 89 -0.85 -3.58 15.88
C GLN A 89 0.03 -4.77 15.50
N ALA A 90 -0.44 -5.61 14.60
CA ALA A 90 0.32 -6.78 14.17
C ALA A 90 1.46 -6.45 13.21
N THR A 91 1.40 -5.30 12.54
CA THR A 91 2.36 -4.99 11.50
C THR A 91 3.83 -5.14 11.91
N PRO A 92 4.25 -4.64 13.07
CA PRO A 92 5.68 -4.69 13.42
C PRO A 92 6.24 -6.08 13.57
N LEU A 93 5.41 -7.05 13.98
CA LEU A 93 5.91 -8.38 14.33
C LEU A 93 5.37 -9.50 13.45
N ARG A 94 4.43 -9.19 12.58
CA ARG A 94 3.82 -10.24 11.76
C ARG A 94 4.85 -10.80 10.78
N ASP A 95 4.79 -12.10 10.54
CA ASP A 95 5.66 -12.74 9.56
C ASP A 95 5.63 -11.98 8.24
N TYR A 96 6.81 -11.71 7.69
CA TYR A 96 6.88 -10.88 6.48
C TYR A 96 6.15 -11.53 5.28
N GLY A 97 6.26 -12.84 5.15
CA GLY A 97 5.52 -13.54 4.09
C GLY A 97 4.01 -13.38 4.27
N ALA A 98 3.56 -13.36 5.53
CA ALA A 98 2.15 -13.16 5.80
C ALA A 98 1.72 -11.73 5.46
N LEU A 99 2.59 -10.74 5.74
CA LEU A 99 2.29 -9.36 5.36
C LEU A 99 2.19 -9.25 3.84
N ARG A 100 3.07 -9.93 3.12
CA ARG A 100 3.04 -9.93 1.67
C ARG A 100 1.71 -10.47 1.17
N ARG A 101 1.26 -11.58 1.72
CA ARG A 101 -0.01 -12.16 1.33
C ARG A 101 -1.17 -11.24 1.68
N ASP A 102 -1.04 -10.51 2.81
CA ASP A 102 -2.09 -9.55 3.20
C ASP A 102 -2.22 -8.45 2.15
N LEU A 103 -1.11 -7.88 1.69
CA LEU A 103 -1.18 -6.82 0.69
C LEU A 103 -1.72 -7.35 -0.64
N GLU A 104 -1.28 -8.54 -1.05
CA GLU A 104 -1.80 -9.14 -2.27
C GLU A 104 -3.31 -9.34 -2.16
N ALA A 105 -3.76 -9.88 -1.04
CA ALA A 105 -5.19 -10.11 -0.85
C ALA A 105 -5.96 -8.81 -0.83
N ALA A 106 -5.40 -7.78 -0.22
CA ALA A 106 -6.06 -6.48 -0.16
C ALA A 106 -6.26 -5.91 -1.56
N LEU A 107 -5.22 -5.95 -2.39
CA LEU A 107 -5.32 -5.44 -3.75
C LEU A 107 -6.34 -6.23 -4.55
N LYS A 108 -6.35 -7.54 -4.39
CA LYS A 108 -7.32 -8.38 -5.10
C LYS A 108 -8.75 -8.11 -4.65
N LYS A 109 -8.95 -7.95 -3.36
CA LYS A 109 -10.30 -7.69 -2.84
C LYS A 109 -10.83 -6.33 -3.28
N LEU A 110 -9.97 -5.36 -3.47
CA LEU A 110 -10.38 -4.06 -3.97
C LEU A 110 -10.39 -4.02 -5.50
N LYS A 111 -10.04 -5.14 -6.15
CA LYS A 111 -9.99 -5.25 -7.61
C LYS A 111 -8.96 -4.30 -8.21
N LEU A 112 -7.86 -4.13 -7.51
CA LEU A 112 -6.77 -3.27 -7.96
C LEU A 112 -5.49 -4.06 -8.23
N TRP A 113 -5.58 -5.38 -8.21
CA TRP A 113 -4.44 -6.24 -8.49
C TRP A 113 -4.33 -6.47 -9.99
N GLN A 114 -3.12 -6.31 -10.50
CA GLN A 114 -2.83 -6.64 -11.88
C GLN A 114 -1.80 -7.76 -11.92
N ALA A 115 -1.91 -8.63 -12.89
CA ALA A 115 -0.87 -9.61 -13.12
C ALA A 115 0.38 -8.79 -13.42
N SER A 116 1.55 -9.35 -13.15
CA SER A 116 2.77 -8.58 -13.23
C SER A 116 2.86 -7.78 -14.52
N ALA A 117 2.89 -6.48 -14.36
CA ALA A 117 2.99 -5.60 -15.50
C ALA A 117 4.38 -5.70 -16.09
N ALA A 118 5.29 -6.22 -15.29
CA ALA A 118 6.66 -6.31 -15.77
C ALA A 118 6.88 -7.57 -16.58
N ALA A 119 5.86 -8.35 -16.75
CA ALA A 119 6.01 -9.56 -17.50
C ALA A 119 5.24 -9.46 -18.77
N PRO A 120 5.60 -8.60 -19.57
CA PRO A 120 4.87 -8.45 -20.77
C PRO A 120 5.02 -9.65 -21.54
N GLY A 121 6.04 -10.22 -21.26
CA GLY A 121 6.25 -11.36 -21.99
C GLY A 121 5.11 -12.17 -21.78
N ALA A 122 4.67 -12.05 -20.71
CA ALA A 122 3.52 -12.78 -20.44
C ALA A 122 2.68 -12.47 -21.57
N ALA A 123 2.99 -11.52 -22.11
CA ALA A 123 2.15 -11.21 -23.21
C ALA A 123 2.52 -12.13 -24.26
#